data_7e771e0d66e694baeac7cb7ff9bd4db6
#
_entry.id   7e771e0d66e694baeac7cb7ff9bd4db6
#
_cell.length_a   1.000
_cell.length_b   1.000
_cell.length_c   1.000
_cell.angle_alpha   90.00
_cell.angle_beta   90.00
_cell.angle_gamma   90.00
#
_symmetry.space_group_name_H-M   'P 1'
#
loop_
_entity.id
_entity.type
_entity.pdbx_description
1 polymer ?
#
loop_
_entity_poly.entity_id
_entity_poly.type
_entity_poly.pdbx_seq_one_letter_code
_entity_poly.pdbx_strand_id
1 'polypeptide(L)'
;ALVGMQSVIVPVGEHLAQFSECLLGGVFSGYMADSKTWGNSFSYFNQSEDWNGKVYLDIMPEIYSNLAEVKKSTTDPIPLAVAEVLKVTAIVRVTDVYGPIPYSQVGQDGKLTAPFDTQKDVYTKMFQELSDAITTLTANRTNDFSPNADQVFGGKVEKWIKFANSLK
;
A
#
# COMPACT_ATOMS: atom_id res chain seq x y z
N ALA A 1 13.37 7.52 -0.20
CA ALA A 1 12.20 7.18 0.60
C ALA A 1 10.91 7.33 -0.21
N LEU A 2 10.49 8.54 -0.66
CA LEU A 2 9.21 8.70 -1.38
C LEU A 2 9.15 7.87 -2.67
N VAL A 3 10.23 7.82 -3.46
CA VAL A 3 10.36 6.94 -4.65
C VAL A 3 10.29 5.46 -4.26
N GLY A 4 10.85 5.06 -3.12
CA GLY A 4 10.72 3.70 -2.60
C GLY A 4 9.26 3.32 -2.33
N MET A 5 8.47 4.23 -1.72
CA MET A 5 7.03 4.00 -1.56
C MET A 5 6.29 3.86 -2.90
N GLN A 6 6.67 4.65 -3.90
CA GLN A 6 6.08 4.58 -5.25
C GLN A 6 6.36 3.25 -5.94
N SER A 7 7.54 2.66 -5.75
CA SER A 7 7.89 1.34 -6.32
C SER A 7 7.05 0.21 -5.73
N VAL A 8 6.51 0.36 -4.53
CA VAL A 8 5.61 -0.63 -3.92
C VAL A 8 4.20 -0.57 -4.52
N ILE A 9 3.69 0.62 -4.83
CA ILE A 9 2.35 0.76 -5.42
C ILE A 9 2.32 0.46 -6.93
N VAL A 10 3.46 0.66 -7.61
CA VAL A 10 3.67 0.32 -9.02
C VAL A 10 4.86 -0.63 -9.10
N PRO A 11 4.68 -1.92 -8.79
CA PRO A 11 5.77 -2.87 -8.72
C PRO A 11 6.41 -3.07 -10.09
N VAL A 12 7.74 -3.04 -10.12
CA VAL A 12 8.53 -3.30 -11.34
C VAL A 12 8.66 -4.79 -11.67
N GLY A 13 8.32 -5.68 -10.72
CA GLY A 13 8.31 -7.12 -10.87
C GLY A 13 6.90 -7.69 -10.84
N GLU A 14 6.68 -8.78 -11.55
CA GLU A 14 5.38 -9.46 -11.63
C GLU A 14 4.98 -10.18 -10.33
N HIS A 15 5.94 -10.52 -9.49
CA HIS A 15 5.73 -11.43 -8.35
C HIS A 15 4.66 -10.96 -7.36
N LEU A 16 4.55 -9.67 -7.07
CA LEU A 16 3.53 -9.17 -6.15
C LEU A 16 2.10 -9.37 -6.70
N ALA A 17 1.89 -8.98 -7.96
CA ALA A 17 0.62 -9.21 -8.64
C ALA A 17 0.36 -10.71 -8.87
N GLN A 18 1.41 -11.48 -9.17
CA GLN A 18 1.31 -12.94 -9.31
C GLN A 18 0.77 -13.58 -8.02
N PHE A 19 1.34 -13.28 -6.86
CA PHE A 19 0.91 -13.89 -5.61
C PHE A 19 -0.42 -13.36 -5.09
N SER A 20 -0.66 -12.05 -5.12
CA SER A 20 -1.90 -11.47 -4.58
C SER A 20 -3.10 -11.67 -5.51
N GLU A 21 -2.92 -11.51 -6.81
CA GLU A 21 -4.03 -11.44 -7.76
C GLU A 21 -4.21 -12.74 -8.54
N CYS A 22 -3.14 -13.32 -9.08
CA CYS A 22 -3.26 -14.52 -9.93
C CYS A 22 -3.38 -15.81 -9.12
N LEU A 23 -2.44 -16.05 -8.19
CA LEU A 23 -2.33 -17.34 -7.49
C LEU A 23 -3.23 -17.45 -6.25
N LEU A 24 -3.66 -16.32 -5.67
CA LEU A 24 -4.58 -16.28 -4.54
C LEU A 24 -5.95 -15.78 -4.97
N GLY A 25 -6.09 -14.49 -5.23
CA GLY A 25 -7.38 -13.86 -5.52
C GLY A 25 -8.09 -14.46 -6.73
N GLY A 26 -7.39 -14.63 -7.85
CA GLY A 26 -7.95 -15.17 -9.08
C GLY A 26 -8.39 -16.62 -8.97
N VAL A 27 -7.65 -17.43 -8.22
CA VAL A 27 -7.97 -18.86 -8.01
C VAL A 27 -9.10 -19.01 -6.98
N PHE A 28 -9.03 -18.29 -5.85
CA PHE A 28 -10.03 -18.41 -4.78
C PHE A 28 -11.38 -17.82 -5.19
N SER A 29 -11.40 -16.85 -6.08
CA SER A 29 -12.63 -16.31 -6.69
C SER A 29 -13.20 -17.19 -7.83
N GLY A 30 -12.47 -18.23 -8.25
CA GLY A 30 -12.88 -19.13 -9.32
C GLY A 30 -12.66 -18.59 -10.75
N TYR A 31 -11.95 -17.47 -10.91
CA TYR A 31 -11.62 -16.93 -12.24
C TYR A 31 -10.46 -17.67 -12.90
N MET A 32 -9.57 -18.28 -12.12
CA MET A 32 -8.39 -19.01 -12.60
C MET A 32 -8.32 -20.39 -11.97
N ALA A 33 -7.61 -21.31 -12.62
CA ALA A 33 -7.34 -22.64 -12.13
C ALA A 33 -5.95 -23.09 -12.56
N ASP A 34 -5.36 -23.99 -11.76
CA ASP A 34 -4.12 -24.68 -12.12
C ASP A 34 -4.31 -25.53 -13.37
N SER A 35 -3.38 -25.44 -14.31
CA SER A 35 -3.40 -26.21 -15.56
C SER A 35 -2.96 -27.69 -15.41
N LYS A 36 -2.77 -28.17 -14.20
CA LYS A 36 -2.23 -29.51 -13.84
C LYS A 36 -0.73 -29.72 -14.16
N THR A 37 -0.04 -28.75 -14.72
CA THR A 37 1.37 -28.90 -15.11
C THR A 37 2.34 -28.52 -14.00
N TRP A 38 1.88 -27.81 -12.97
CA TRP A 38 2.73 -27.26 -11.91
C TRP A 38 2.91 -28.18 -10.70
N GLY A 39 2.10 -29.22 -10.58
CA GLY A 39 2.17 -30.13 -9.46
C GLY A 39 1.79 -29.53 -8.11
N ASN A 40 1.33 -28.27 -8.08
CA ASN A 40 0.92 -27.54 -6.90
C ASN A 40 -0.61 -27.50 -6.81
N SER A 41 -1.14 -27.72 -5.62
CA SER A 41 -2.59 -27.81 -5.41
C SER A 41 -3.22 -26.46 -5.00
N PHE A 42 -2.70 -25.33 -5.46
CA PHE A 42 -3.20 -24.02 -5.06
C PHE A 42 -4.66 -23.77 -5.52
N SER A 43 -5.10 -24.39 -6.62
CA SER A 43 -6.51 -24.35 -7.06
C SER A 43 -7.49 -24.99 -6.08
N TYR A 44 -7.02 -25.72 -5.10
CA TYR A 44 -7.83 -26.39 -4.08
C TYR A 44 -7.72 -25.73 -2.70
N PHE A 45 -7.41 -24.44 -2.65
CA PHE A 45 -7.21 -23.69 -1.40
C PHE A 45 -6.05 -24.22 -0.53
N ASN A 46 -5.09 -24.90 -1.14
CA ASN A 46 -3.91 -25.45 -0.49
C ASN A 46 -2.66 -24.70 -0.99
N GLN A 47 -2.36 -23.58 -0.34
CA GLN A 47 -1.19 -22.75 -0.64
C GLN A 47 -0.08 -22.96 0.39
N SER A 48 1.17 -22.67 -0.02
CA SER A 48 2.31 -22.71 0.88
C SER A 48 2.31 -21.49 1.82
N GLU A 49 2.96 -21.63 2.98
CA GLU A 49 3.17 -20.52 3.91
C GLU A 49 3.93 -19.36 3.25
N ASP A 50 4.93 -19.65 2.40
CA ASP A 50 5.69 -18.64 1.66
C ASP A 50 4.79 -17.79 0.76
N TRP A 51 3.87 -18.41 0.02
CA TRP A 51 2.93 -17.68 -0.83
C TRP A 51 1.95 -16.87 0.00
N ASN A 52 1.48 -17.46 1.09
CA ASN A 52 0.51 -16.80 1.98
C ASN A 52 1.10 -15.58 2.67
N GLY A 53 2.39 -15.59 3.01
CA GLY A 53 3.08 -14.46 3.64
C GLY A 53 3.53 -13.37 2.66
N LYS A 54 3.61 -13.65 1.36
CA LYS A 54 4.33 -12.82 0.39
C LYS A 54 3.83 -11.38 0.31
N VAL A 55 2.54 -11.17 0.21
CA VAL A 55 1.94 -9.84 0.12
C VAL A 55 2.25 -8.99 1.35
N TYR A 56 2.16 -9.59 2.54
CA TYR A 56 2.46 -8.90 3.80
C TYR A 56 3.94 -8.53 3.90
N LEU A 57 4.81 -9.51 3.65
CA LEU A 57 6.26 -9.35 3.81
C LEU A 57 6.88 -8.39 2.80
N ASP A 58 6.34 -8.30 1.60
CA ASP A 58 6.85 -7.41 0.55
C ASP A 58 6.32 -5.96 0.72
N ILE A 59 5.13 -5.76 1.27
CA ILE A 59 4.51 -4.44 1.35
C ILE A 59 4.77 -3.76 2.70
N MET A 60 4.46 -4.44 3.80
CA MET A 60 4.42 -3.79 5.12
C MET A 60 5.77 -3.20 5.55
N PRO A 61 6.89 -3.95 5.55
CA PRO A 61 8.17 -3.41 5.96
C PRO A 61 8.63 -2.26 5.07
N GLU A 62 8.47 -2.40 3.75
CA GLU A 62 8.95 -1.43 2.78
C GLU A 62 8.18 -0.10 2.88
N ILE A 63 6.86 -0.16 2.99
CA ILE A 63 6.02 1.04 3.11
C ILE A 63 6.31 1.79 4.42
N TYR A 64 6.34 1.08 5.56
CA TYR A 64 6.52 1.77 6.84
C TYR A 64 7.94 2.28 7.07
N SER A 65 8.97 1.58 6.60
CA SER A 65 10.35 2.08 6.68
C SER A 65 10.56 3.34 5.83
N ASN A 66 10.06 3.34 4.61
CA ASN A 66 10.14 4.51 3.73
C ASN A 66 9.28 5.68 4.25
N LEU A 67 8.08 5.42 4.79
CA LEU A 67 7.24 6.44 5.41
C LEU A 67 7.94 7.11 6.61
N ALA A 68 8.57 6.32 7.47
CA ALA A 68 9.34 6.84 8.59
C ALA A 68 10.49 7.74 8.12
N GLU A 69 11.18 7.35 7.06
CA GLU A 69 12.27 8.15 6.49
C GLU A 69 11.76 9.42 5.80
N VAL A 70 10.60 9.41 5.14
CA VAL A 70 9.95 10.63 4.62
C VAL A 70 9.64 11.58 5.77
N LYS A 71 8.99 11.10 6.84
CA LYS A 71 8.62 11.92 8.02
C LYS A 71 9.83 12.52 8.73
N LYS A 72 10.97 11.83 8.69
CA LYS A 72 12.23 12.31 9.27
C LYS A 72 12.93 13.34 8.38
N SER A 73 12.82 13.21 7.06
CA SER A 73 13.59 14.00 6.09
C SER A 73 12.93 15.31 5.69
N THR A 74 11.63 15.51 5.94
CA THR A 74 10.91 16.73 5.57
C THR A 74 9.78 17.08 6.52
N THR A 75 9.51 18.40 6.62
CA THR A 75 8.32 18.96 7.28
C THR A 75 7.34 19.56 6.27
N ASP A 76 7.65 19.47 4.97
CA ASP A 76 6.78 19.97 3.89
C ASP A 76 5.49 19.15 3.87
N PRO A 77 4.30 19.80 3.99
CA PRO A 77 3.02 19.10 4.03
C PRO A 77 2.69 18.35 2.73
N ILE A 78 3.22 18.78 1.58
CA ILE A 78 2.88 18.18 0.28
C ILE A 78 3.45 16.76 0.16
N PRO A 79 4.78 16.53 0.25
CA PRO A 79 5.33 15.16 0.19
C PRO A 79 4.87 14.29 1.35
N LEU A 80 4.56 14.86 2.52
CA LEU A 80 3.97 14.11 3.63
C LEU A 80 2.56 13.61 3.30
N ALA A 81 1.71 14.46 2.73
CA ALA A 81 0.37 14.06 2.28
C ALA A 81 0.43 13.02 1.15
N VAL A 82 1.34 13.18 0.19
CA VAL A 82 1.57 12.17 -0.86
C VAL A 82 2.02 10.83 -0.26
N ALA A 83 2.89 10.84 0.74
CA ALA A 83 3.33 9.61 1.41
C ALA A 83 2.17 8.90 2.13
N GLU A 84 1.23 9.63 2.74
CA GLU A 84 0.04 9.02 3.34
C GLU A 84 -0.88 8.40 2.26
N VAL A 85 -1.06 9.05 1.11
CA VAL A 85 -1.80 8.47 -0.03
C VAL A 85 -1.13 7.19 -0.52
N LEU A 86 0.20 7.19 -0.67
CA LEU A 86 0.97 6.01 -1.07
C LEU A 86 0.85 4.86 -0.05
N LYS A 87 0.91 5.17 1.25
CA LYS A 87 0.70 4.19 2.32
C LYS A 87 -0.66 3.52 2.19
N VAL A 88 -1.73 4.29 2.08
CA VAL A 88 -3.09 3.73 1.92
C VAL A 88 -3.18 2.89 0.65
N THR A 89 -2.64 3.36 -0.48
CA THR A 89 -2.65 2.62 -1.75
C THR A 89 -1.98 1.25 -1.66
N ALA A 90 -0.88 1.16 -0.91
CA ALA A 90 -0.18 -0.10 -0.75
C ALA A 90 -0.88 -1.04 0.23
N ILE A 91 -1.32 -0.51 1.39
CA ILE A 91 -1.80 -1.34 2.50
C ILE A 91 -3.25 -1.78 2.31
N VAL A 92 -4.06 -1.12 1.49
CA VAL A 92 -5.40 -1.61 1.17
C VAL A 92 -5.36 -3.03 0.59
N ARG A 93 -4.36 -3.35 -0.24
CA ARG A 93 -4.15 -4.72 -0.75
C ARG A 93 -3.87 -5.72 0.37
N VAL A 94 -3.12 -5.31 1.40
CA VAL A 94 -2.78 -6.19 2.52
C VAL A 94 -4.03 -6.53 3.34
N THR A 95 -4.85 -5.54 3.70
CA THR A 95 -6.09 -5.78 4.44
C THR A 95 -7.14 -6.54 3.61
N ASP A 96 -7.14 -6.37 2.29
CA ASP A 96 -8.04 -7.11 1.40
C ASP A 96 -7.68 -8.61 1.33
N VAL A 97 -6.40 -8.94 1.43
CA VAL A 97 -5.93 -10.34 1.45
C VAL A 97 -6.10 -10.98 2.83
N TYR A 98 -5.76 -10.26 3.90
CA TYR A 98 -5.65 -10.86 5.24
C TYR A 98 -6.78 -10.47 6.21
N GLY A 99 -7.61 -9.48 5.86
CA GLY A 99 -8.61 -8.94 6.78
C GLY A 99 -7.99 -8.07 7.87
N PRO A 100 -8.02 -8.47 9.15
CA PRO A 100 -7.37 -7.74 10.24
C PRO A 100 -5.85 -7.69 10.05
N ILE A 101 -5.26 -6.51 10.22
CA ILE A 101 -3.80 -6.28 10.12
C ILE A 101 -3.35 -5.27 11.18
N PRO A 102 -2.07 -5.25 11.57
CA PRO A 102 -1.49 -4.12 12.30
C PRO A 102 -1.49 -2.88 11.42
N TYR A 103 -2.14 -1.79 11.87
CA TYR A 103 -2.23 -0.56 11.09
C TYR A 103 -2.07 0.70 11.93
N SER A 104 -2.95 0.91 12.91
CA SER A 104 -3.06 2.18 13.63
C SER A 104 -1.87 2.50 14.55
N GLN A 105 -1.17 1.49 15.01
CA GLN A 105 -0.07 1.60 15.97
C GLN A 105 1.29 1.15 15.42
N VAL A 106 1.40 0.89 14.12
CA VAL A 106 2.67 0.49 13.51
C VAL A 106 3.67 1.65 13.56
N GLY A 107 4.90 1.36 14.01
CA GLY A 107 5.98 2.35 14.07
C GLY A 107 5.82 3.40 15.17
N GLN A 108 4.92 3.21 16.14
CA GLN A 108 4.82 4.09 17.31
C GLN A 108 5.92 3.77 18.32
N ASP A 109 6.56 4.82 18.77
CA ASP A 109 7.60 4.96 19.78
C ASP A 109 8.10 3.67 20.46
N GLY A 110 9.15 3.06 19.88
CA GLY A 110 9.93 2.01 20.54
C GLY A 110 9.19 0.68 20.77
N LYS A 111 7.94 0.54 20.30
CA LYS A 111 7.20 -0.72 20.40
C LYS A 111 7.67 -1.71 19.31
N LEU A 112 8.08 -2.89 19.74
CA LEU A 112 8.47 -3.97 18.83
C LEU A 112 7.27 -4.69 18.20
N THR A 113 6.08 -4.51 18.76
CA THR A 113 4.84 -5.16 18.31
C THR A 113 3.72 -4.13 18.20
N ALA A 114 2.86 -4.30 17.19
CA ALA A 114 1.62 -3.55 17.05
C ALA A 114 0.42 -4.51 17.11
N PRO A 115 -0.68 -4.14 17.78
CA PRO A 115 -1.90 -4.95 17.78
C PRO A 115 -2.52 -4.99 16.38
N PHE A 116 -3.30 -6.05 16.13
CA PHE A 116 -4.14 -6.12 14.94
C PHE A 116 -5.37 -5.23 15.12
N ASP A 117 -5.62 -4.38 14.12
CA ASP A 117 -6.88 -3.64 13.99
C ASP A 117 -7.87 -4.49 13.19
N THR A 118 -9.17 -4.36 13.47
CA THR A 118 -10.18 -4.99 12.63
C THR A 118 -10.15 -4.39 11.23
N GLN A 119 -10.52 -5.15 10.19
CA GLN A 119 -10.56 -4.62 8.82
C GLN A 119 -11.43 -3.35 8.72
N LYS A 120 -12.55 -3.30 9.45
CA LYS A 120 -13.40 -2.12 9.53
C LYS A 120 -12.65 -0.90 10.08
N ASP A 121 -11.87 -1.07 11.14
CA ASP A 121 -11.12 0.03 11.75
C ASP A 121 -9.98 0.48 10.84
N VAL A 122 -9.31 -0.46 10.15
CA VAL A 122 -8.31 -0.17 9.13
C VAL A 122 -8.90 0.71 8.04
N TYR A 123 -10.02 0.33 7.43
CA TYR A 123 -10.69 1.12 6.40
C TYR A 123 -11.15 2.48 6.91
N THR A 124 -11.73 2.53 8.12
CA THR A 124 -12.16 3.80 8.73
C THR A 124 -10.98 4.76 8.87
N LYS A 125 -9.83 4.25 9.32
CA LYS A 125 -8.61 5.05 9.44
C LYS A 125 -8.07 5.49 8.08
N MET A 126 -8.06 4.59 7.09
CA MET A 126 -7.64 4.90 5.72
C MET A 126 -8.48 6.02 5.09
N PHE A 127 -9.79 5.99 5.25
CA PHE A 127 -10.68 7.06 4.76
C PHE A 127 -10.39 8.40 5.42
N GLN A 128 -10.09 8.41 6.72
CA GLN A 128 -9.70 9.63 7.42
C GLN A 128 -8.36 10.16 6.87
N GLU A 129 -7.36 9.32 6.77
CA GLU A 129 -6.03 9.69 6.26
C GLU A 129 -6.08 10.22 4.82
N LEU A 130 -6.88 9.59 3.94
CA LEU A 130 -7.11 10.11 2.58
C LEU A 130 -7.81 11.46 2.60
N SER A 131 -8.80 11.67 3.48
CA SER A 131 -9.50 12.96 3.61
C SER A 131 -8.55 14.07 4.03
N ASP A 132 -7.69 13.80 5.00
CA ASP A 132 -6.70 14.76 5.52
C ASP A 132 -5.65 15.07 4.44
N ALA A 133 -5.16 14.05 3.73
CA ALA A 133 -4.23 14.21 2.62
C ALA A 133 -4.85 15.03 1.47
N ILE A 134 -6.09 14.73 1.06
CA ILE A 134 -6.81 15.48 0.03
C ILE A 134 -6.99 16.95 0.44
N THR A 135 -7.32 17.21 1.70
CA THR A 135 -7.46 18.57 2.24
C THR A 135 -6.15 19.33 2.14
N THR A 136 -5.04 18.73 2.58
CA THR A 136 -3.70 19.31 2.52
C THR A 136 -3.26 19.58 1.07
N LEU A 137 -3.42 18.60 0.19
CA LEU A 137 -3.06 18.74 -1.21
C LEU A 137 -3.93 19.78 -1.92
N THR A 138 -5.21 19.87 -1.62
CA THR A 138 -6.13 20.86 -2.21
C THR A 138 -5.75 22.28 -1.82
N ALA A 139 -5.37 22.51 -0.56
CA ALA A 139 -4.87 23.80 -0.09
C ALA A 139 -3.57 24.22 -0.79
N ASN A 140 -2.81 23.26 -1.32
CA ASN A 140 -1.55 23.46 -2.00
C ASN A 140 -1.60 23.14 -3.51
N ARG A 141 -2.76 23.18 -4.12
CA ARG A 141 -3.04 22.68 -5.47
C ARG A 141 -2.10 23.20 -6.56
N THR A 142 -1.63 24.43 -6.43
CA THR A 142 -0.74 25.08 -7.40
C THR A 142 0.74 24.95 -7.08
N ASN A 143 1.08 24.32 -5.96
CA ASN A 143 2.44 24.21 -5.46
C ASN A 143 3.02 22.82 -5.82
N ASP A 144 3.44 22.65 -7.06
CA ASP A 144 4.11 21.42 -7.49
C ASP A 144 5.41 21.21 -6.69
N PHE A 145 5.73 19.94 -6.39
CA PHE A 145 6.96 19.58 -5.69
C PHE A 145 7.98 18.94 -6.65
N SER A 146 9.15 18.56 -6.15
CA SER A 146 10.26 18.07 -6.97
C SER A 146 9.85 16.88 -7.86
N PRO A 147 9.96 16.99 -9.19
CA PRO A 147 9.68 15.89 -10.10
C PRO A 147 10.64 14.70 -9.93
N ASN A 148 11.85 14.94 -9.38
CA ASN A 148 12.79 13.87 -9.09
C ASN A 148 12.36 13.02 -7.88
N ALA A 149 11.50 13.54 -7.03
CA ALA A 149 10.92 12.81 -5.90
C ALA A 149 9.59 12.11 -6.26
N ASP A 150 9.05 12.35 -7.45
CA ASP A 150 7.78 11.80 -7.89
C ASP A 150 7.85 11.25 -9.32
N GLN A 151 8.08 9.95 -9.43
CA GLN A 151 8.16 9.24 -10.70
C GLN A 151 6.78 8.89 -11.28
N VAL A 152 5.72 9.04 -10.49
CA VAL A 152 4.34 8.69 -10.92
C VAL A 152 3.68 9.85 -11.65
N PHE A 153 3.72 11.05 -11.08
CA PHE A 153 3.05 12.23 -11.64
C PHE A 153 3.96 13.43 -11.85
N GLY A 154 5.27 13.28 -11.64
CA GLY A 154 6.26 14.35 -11.89
C GLY A 154 6.08 15.54 -10.95
N GLY A 155 5.68 15.34 -9.71
CA GLY A 155 5.47 16.36 -8.70
C GLY A 155 4.15 17.13 -8.83
N LYS A 156 3.24 16.73 -9.72
CA LYS A 156 1.98 17.43 -9.99
C LYS A 156 0.94 17.17 -8.92
N VAL A 157 0.76 18.12 -8.00
CA VAL A 157 -0.17 18.02 -6.87
C VAL A 157 -1.61 17.77 -7.32
N GLU A 158 -2.05 18.41 -8.41
CA GLU A 158 -3.41 18.19 -8.93
C GLU A 158 -3.68 16.73 -9.33
N LYS A 159 -2.67 16.03 -9.85
CA LYS A 159 -2.80 14.59 -10.19
C LYS A 159 -2.92 13.73 -8.94
N TRP A 160 -2.16 14.05 -7.89
CA TRP A 160 -2.28 13.37 -6.60
C TRP A 160 -3.63 13.58 -5.94
N ILE A 161 -4.23 14.78 -6.05
CA ILE A 161 -5.60 15.03 -5.58
C ILE A 161 -6.59 14.13 -6.30
N LYS A 162 -6.50 14.02 -7.64
CA LYS A 162 -7.38 13.16 -8.44
C LYS A 162 -7.20 11.68 -8.06
N PHE A 163 -5.96 11.24 -7.93
CA PHE A 163 -5.63 9.87 -7.54
C PHE A 163 -6.20 9.52 -6.15
N ALA A 164 -5.97 10.38 -5.15
CA ALA A 164 -6.45 10.16 -3.80
C ALA A 164 -7.99 10.11 -3.71
N ASN A 165 -8.69 10.97 -4.49
CA ASN A 165 -10.15 10.93 -4.59
C ASN A 165 -10.67 9.66 -5.29
N SER A 166 -9.94 9.12 -6.25
CA SER A 166 -10.32 7.87 -6.93
C SER A 166 -10.06 6.65 -6.05
N LEU A 167 -9.06 6.72 -5.17
CA LEU A 167 -8.75 5.66 -4.22
C LEU A 167 -9.79 5.60 -3.09
N LYS A 168 -10.26 6.77 -2.64
CA LYS A 168 -11.29 6.92 -1.61
C LYS A 168 -12.66 6.47 -2.07
#